data_15578599abad6eb73ff215aec2b51db2
#
_entry.id   15578599abad6eb73ff215aec2b51db2
#
_cell.length_a   1.000
_cell.length_b   1.000
_cell.length_c   1.000
_cell.angle_alpha   90.00
_cell.angle_beta   90.00
_cell.angle_gamma   90.00
#
_symmetry.space_group_name_H-M   'P 1'
#
loop_
_entity.id
_entity.type
_entity.pdbx_description
1 polymer ?
#
loop_
_entity_poly.entity_id
_entity_poly.type
_entity_poly.pdbx_seq_one_letter_code
_entity_poly.pdbx_strand_id
1 'polypeptide(L)'
;SESKDKKIDFILDWSPNTNHTGLYVAQEKGYFKEAGVDVDIKLPPEDSSSDLIINGKAPFGIYFQDSMAKKLDKGAEITAVAAIVEHNTSGIISKKSAGITGPKDLVGKKYGTWNDPVELGMLKTLVESQGGQFDGVEKVPNNDSNSITPIENGLFDAAWIYHGWDGIMAQTQGMDTNFFYMKDYVKEFDYYSPVIIANNDYLKKNPDEAKKVLQAIKKGYQY
;
A
#
# COMPACT_ATOMS: atom_id res chain seq x y z
N SER A 1 -7.33 11.63 38.78
CA SER A 1 -6.54 12.28 37.70
C SER A 1 -6.87 11.63 36.39
N GLU A 2 -7.55 12.39 35.57
CA GLU A 2 -8.08 12.03 34.30
C GLU A 2 -6.94 11.73 33.30
N SER A 3 -6.72 10.47 32.98
CA SER A 3 -6.16 10.12 31.67
C SER A 3 -7.32 10.20 30.68
N LYS A 4 -7.59 11.42 30.19
CA LYS A 4 -8.44 11.61 29.04
C LYS A 4 -7.86 10.78 27.90
N ASP A 5 -8.67 9.90 27.35
CA ASP A 5 -8.53 9.07 26.19
C ASP A 5 -7.69 9.74 25.10
N LYS A 6 -6.38 9.50 25.12
CA LYS A 6 -5.48 9.96 24.08
C LYS A 6 -5.68 9.07 22.87
N LYS A 7 -6.30 9.60 21.82
CA LYS A 7 -6.41 8.89 20.55
C LYS A 7 -5.04 8.64 19.95
N ILE A 8 -4.82 7.42 19.52
CA ILE A 8 -3.61 6.96 18.87
C ILE A 8 -3.88 6.98 17.37
N ASP A 9 -3.29 7.92 16.66
CA ASP A 9 -3.45 8.03 15.21
C ASP A 9 -2.68 6.93 14.48
N PHE A 10 -3.36 6.24 13.60
CA PHE A 10 -2.80 5.23 12.72
C PHE A 10 -3.06 5.66 11.26
N ILE A 11 -2.00 5.97 10.52
CA ILE A 11 -2.10 6.53 9.18
C ILE A 11 -1.99 5.42 8.14
N LEU A 12 -2.99 5.29 7.29
CA LEU A 12 -2.97 4.36 6.17
C LEU A 12 -2.02 4.85 5.06
N ASP A 13 -1.56 3.93 4.23
CA ASP A 13 -0.73 4.21 3.06
C ASP A 13 -1.56 4.66 1.84
N TRP A 14 -2.84 4.28 1.82
CA TRP A 14 -3.77 4.54 0.71
C TRP A 14 -5.22 4.53 1.20
N SER A 15 -6.15 4.69 0.26
CA SER A 15 -7.58 4.44 0.52
C SER A 15 -7.79 3.04 1.09
N PRO A 16 -8.76 2.82 1.98
CA PRO A 16 -9.02 1.51 2.56
C PRO A 16 -9.18 0.42 1.51
N ASN A 17 -8.46 -0.68 1.70
CA ASN A 17 -8.49 -1.84 0.80
C ASN A 17 -8.29 -3.14 1.60
N THR A 18 -8.21 -4.29 0.94
CA THR A 18 -8.07 -5.59 1.60
C THR A 18 -6.83 -5.73 2.47
N ASN A 19 -5.76 -4.99 2.19
CA ASN A 19 -4.55 -4.98 3.04
C ASN A 19 -4.82 -4.35 4.42
N HIS A 20 -5.87 -3.55 4.54
CA HIS A 20 -6.27 -2.87 5.78
C HIS A 20 -7.34 -3.64 6.57
N THR A 21 -7.79 -4.79 6.07
CA THR A 21 -8.91 -5.54 6.67
C THR A 21 -8.70 -5.83 8.13
N GLY A 22 -7.51 -6.27 8.54
CA GLY A 22 -7.22 -6.60 9.94
C GLY A 22 -7.31 -5.41 10.89
N LEU A 23 -6.97 -4.20 10.42
CA LEU A 23 -7.12 -2.96 11.19
C LEU A 23 -8.60 -2.67 11.47
N TYR A 24 -9.44 -2.75 10.45
CA TYR A 24 -10.87 -2.50 10.58
C TYR A 24 -11.58 -3.62 11.35
N VAL A 25 -11.17 -4.87 11.19
CA VAL A 25 -11.66 -5.98 12.02
C VAL A 25 -11.31 -5.74 13.50
N ALA A 26 -10.09 -5.33 13.80
CA ALA A 26 -9.70 -5.00 15.18
C ALA A 26 -10.56 -3.87 15.77
N GLN A 27 -10.89 -2.87 14.96
CA GLN A 27 -11.77 -1.78 15.37
C GLN A 27 -13.20 -2.25 15.60
N GLU A 28 -13.81 -2.94 14.63
CA GLU A 28 -15.21 -3.37 14.68
C GLU A 28 -15.46 -4.45 15.74
N LYS A 29 -14.52 -5.37 15.90
CA LYS A 29 -14.60 -6.42 16.94
C LYS A 29 -14.28 -5.89 18.33
N GLY A 30 -13.87 -4.65 18.48
CA GLY A 30 -13.55 -4.04 19.75
C GLY A 30 -12.21 -4.49 20.34
N TYR A 31 -11.29 -5.02 19.54
CA TYR A 31 -10.00 -5.51 20.03
C TYR A 31 -9.10 -4.40 20.58
N PHE A 32 -9.16 -3.21 19.99
CA PHE A 32 -8.49 -2.03 20.55
C PHE A 32 -9.07 -1.63 21.89
N LYS A 33 -10.40 -1.60 21.99
CA LYS A 33 -11.10 -1.26 23.22
C LYS A 33 -10.83 -2.28 24.33
N GLU A 34 -10.82 -3.57 24.02
CA GLU A 34 -10.45 -4.64 24.96
C GLU A 34 -9.03 -4.47 25.48
N ALA A 35 -8.10 -4.03 24.61
CA ALA A 35 -6.73 -3.76 24.97
C ALA A 35 -6.56 -2.45 25.78
N GLY A 36 -7.60 -1.64 25.91
CA GLY A 36 -7.57 -0.36 26.61
C GLY A 36 -6.91 0.77 25.82
N VAL A 37 -6.94 0.70 24.50
CA VAL A 37 -6.39 1.72 23.59
C VAL A 37 -7.48 2.26 22.66
N ASP A 38 -7.38 3.53 22.33
CA ASP A 38 -8.27 4.21 21.37
C ASP A 38 -7.48 4.56 20.11
N VAL A 39 -7.70 3.79 19.04
CA VAL A 39 -6.98 3.95 17.78
C VAL A 39 -7.88 4.62 16.75
N ASP A 40 -7.38 5.71 16.17
CA ASP A 40 -8.04 6.45 15.10
C ASP A 40 -7.33 6.16 13.77
N ILE A 41 -8.00 5.40 12.89
CA ILE A 41 -7.48 5.04 11.58
C ILE A 41 -7.77 6.18 10.62
N LYS A 42 -6.71 6.80 10.09
CA LYS A 42 -6.79 7.98 9.22
C LYS A 42 -6.26 7.71 7.83
N LEU A 43 -6.86 8.35 6.86
CA LEU A 43 -6.35 8.39 5.50
C LEU A 43 -5.01 9.12 5.44
N PRO A 44 -4.12 8.76 4.49
CA PRO A 44 -2.87 9.47 4.32
C PRO A 44 -3.10 10.89 3.80
N PRO A 45 -2.28 11.86 4.21
CA PRO A 45 -2.26 13.17 3.57
C PRO A 45 -1.69 13.06 2.14
N GLU A 46 -1.85 14.11 1.35
CA GLU A 46 -1.36 14.17 -0.03
C GLU A 46 0.15 13.89 -0.16
N ASP A 47 0.93 14.27 0.86
CA ASP A 47 2.39 14.20 0.79
C ASP A 47 2.95 12.80 1.08
N SER A 48 2.67 12.23 2.23
CA SER A 48 3.09 10.87 2.61
C SER A 48 2.69 10.53 4.03
N SER A 49 2.20 9.29 4.26
CA SER A 49 1.96 8.78 5.62
C SER A 49 3.25 8.74 6.45
N SER A 50 4.38 8.38 5.82
CA SER A 50 5.66 8.23 6.51
C SER A 50 6.16 9.52 7.14
N ASP A 51 5.93 10.68 6.51
CA ASP A 51 6.40 11.96 7.03
C ASP A 51 5.72 12.33 8.35
N LEU A 52 4.46 11.98 8.52
CA LEU A 52 3.75 12.17 9.80
C LEU A 52 4.37 11.33 10.92
N ILE A 53 4.75 10.09 10.62
CA ILE A 53 5.36 9.20 11.60
C ILE A 53 6.80 9.62 11.92
N ILE A 54 7.59 9.97 10.91
CA ILE A 54 8.97 10.47 11.07
C ILE A 54 9.00 11.72 11.95
N ASN A 55 8.06 12.64 11.71
CA ASN A 55 8.00 13.92 12.43
C ASN A 55 7.30 13.82 13.80
N GLY A 56 6.90 12.63 14.22
CA GLY A 56 6.25 12.41 15.51
C GLY A 56 4.82 12.94 15.61
N LYS A 57 4.19 13.28 14.49
CA LYS A 57 2.80 13.76 14.44
C LYS A 57 1.79 12.63 14.58
N ALA A 58 2.16 11.41 14.18
CA ALA A 58 1.40 10.20 14.42
C ALA A 58 2.35 9.07 14.84
N PRO A 59 1.94 8.19 15.76
CA PRO A 59 2.80 7.12 16.27
C PRO A 59 2.94 5.95 15.32
N PHE A 60 1.92 5.64 14.52
CA PHE A 60 1.87 4.49 13.63
C PHE A 60 1.41 4.85 12.22
N GLY A 61 1.85 4.06 11.26
CA GLY A 61 1.35 4.11 9.91
C GLY A 61 1.68 2.85 9.13
N ILE A 62 1.11 2.76 7.94
CA ILE A 62 1.48 1.74 6.95
C ILE A 62 2.41 2.38 5.94
N TYR A 63 3.46 1.67 5.60
CA TYR A 63 4.41 2.09 4.60
C TYR A 63 4.98 0.89 3.83
N PHE A 64 5.71 1.14 2.77
CA PHE A 64 6.29 0.09 1.96
C PHE A 64 7.74 -0.18 2.36
N GLN A 65 8.13 -1.45 2.41
CA GLN A 65 9.44 -1.88 2.88
C GLN A 65 10.61 -1.22 2.12
N ASP A 66 10.53 -1.15 0.80
CA ASP A 66 11.60 -0.54 -0.01
C ASP A 66 11.69 0.98 0.20
N SER A 67 10.55 1.64 0.31
CA SER A 67 10.49 3.08 0.60
C SER A 67 11.00 3.38 2.01
N MET A 68 10.74 2.48 2.96
CA MET A 68 11.25 2.56 4.31
C MET A 68 12.78 2.48 4.33
N ALA A 69 13.37 1.54 3.60
CA ALA A 69 14.83 1.40 3.51
C ALA A 69 15.48 2.72 3.08
N LYS A 70 14.94 3.38 2.05
CA LYS A 70 15.44 4.68 1.59
C LYS A 70 15.31 5.79 2.65
N LYS A 71 14.26 5.77 3.46
CA LYS A 71 14.07 6.73 4.56
C LYS A 71 15.07 6.47 5.70
N LEU A 72 15.31 5.20 6.04
CA LEU A 72 16.30 4.80 7.05
C LEU A 72 17.71 5.20 6.64
N ASP A 73 18.08 5.03 5.39
CA ASP A 73 19.37 5.48 4.84
C ASP A 73 19.57 7.00 4.98
N LYS A 74 18.49 7.76 5.03
CA LYS A 74 18.48 9.20 5.27
C LYS A 74 18.40 9.57 6.75
N GLY A 75 18.45 8.60 7.65
CA GLY A 75 18.44 8.81 9.10
C GLY A 75 17.05 8.99 9.71
N ALA A 76 15.98 8.52 9.03
CA ALA A 76 14.64 8.57 9.60
C ALA A 76 14.53 7.72 10.87
N GLU A 77 13.97 8.29 11.94
CA GLU A 77 13.80 7.63 13.24
C GLU A 77 12.48 6.86 13.32
N ILE A 78 12.35 5.83 12.49
CA ILE A 78 11.20 4.92 12.42
C ILE A 78 11.64 3.47 12.50
N THR A 79 10.73 2.60 12.94
CA THR A 79 10.95 1.16 13.04
C THR A 79 9.80 0.41 12.37
N ALA A 80 10.12 -0.60 11.58
CA ALA A 80 9.11 -1.57 11.12
C ALA A 80 8.78 -2.51 12.28
N VAL A 81 7.53 -2.51 12.70
CA VAL A 81 7.07 -3.28 13.87
C VAL A 81 6.26 -4.51 13.50
N ALA A 82 5.71 -4.57 12.28
CA ALA A 82 5.01 -5.74 11.75
C ALA A 82 4.94 -5.71 10.22
N ALA A 83 4.88 -6.87 9.60
CA ALA A 83 4.50 -7.03 8.19
C ALA A 83 3.01 -7.40 8.10
N ILE A 84 2.30 -6.81 7.13
CA ILE A 84 0.86 -7.01 6.99
C ILE A 84 0.54 -8.20 6.09
N VAL A 85 1.33 -8.42 5.05
CA VAL A 85 1.11 -9.45 4.03
C VAL A 85 2.40 -10.26 3.85
N GLU A 86 2.27 -11.57 3.79
CA GLU A 86 3.43 -12.46 3.58
C GLU A 86 3.90 -12.50 2.12
N HIS A 87 2.97 -12.31 1.16
CA HIS A 87 3.25 -12.33 -0.27
C HIS A 87 2.74 -11.07 -0.96
N ASN A 88 3.50 -10.59 -1.94
CA ASN A 88 3.09 -9.45 -2.74
C ASN A 88 2.01 -9.86 -3.75
N THR A 89 0.81 -9.31 -3.60
CA THR A 89 -0.32 -9.50 -4.50
C THR A 89 -0.46 -8.38 -5.54
N SER A 90 0.54 -7.50 -5.63
CA SER A 90 0.55 -6.41 -6.60
C SER A 90 0.74 -6.91 -8.01
N GLY A 91 0.09 -6.27 -8.93
CA GLY A 91 0.23 -6.56 -10.34
C GLY A 91 -0.30 -5.45 -11.23
N ILE A 92 -0.26 -5.69 -12.51
CA ILE A 92 -0.74 -4.77 -13.53
C ILE A 92 -2.02 -5.32 -14.12
N ILE A 93 -3.08 -4.52 -14.05
CA ILE A 93 -4.37 -4.80 -14.70
C ILE A 93 -4.52 -3.95 -15.96
N SER A 94 -5.18 -4.51 -16.96
CA SER A 94 -5.53 -3.83 -18.19
C SER A 94 -6.81 -4.41 -18.78
N LYS A 95 -7.44 -3.68 -19.70
CA LYS A 95 -8.48 -4.24 -20.57
C LYS A 95 -7.88 -5.35 -21.42
N LYS A 96 -8.57 -6.47 -21.55
CA LYS A 96 -8.12 -7.59 -22.42
C LYS A 96 -7.86 -7.14 -23.86
N SER A 97 -8.69 -6.24 -24.38
CA SER A 97 -8.55 -5.67 -25.72
C SER A 97 -7.28 -4.84 -25.93
N ALA A 98 -6.60 -4.40 -24.86
CA ALA A 98 -5.34 -3.68 -24.97
C ALA A 98 -4.14 -4.59 -25.30
N GLY A 99 -4.31 -5.92 -25.17
CA GLY A 99 -3.29 -6.88 -25.55
C GLY A 99 -2.04 -6.90 -24.65
N ILE A 100 -2.19 -6.44 -23.40
CA ILE A 100 -1.09 -6.38 -22.43
C ILE A 100 -1.10 -7.68 -21.61
N THR A 101 -0.18 -8.59 -21.88
CA THR A 101 -0.07 -9.87 -21.18
C THR A 101 1.18 -9.99 -20.32
N GLY A 102 2.11 -9.06 -20.46
CA GLY A 102 3.34 -8.99 -19.68
C GLY A 102 3.93 -7.58 -19.71
N PRO A 103 5.02 -7.34 -18.94
CA PRO A 103 5.56 -6.00 -18.76
C PRO A 103 6.02 -5.30 -20.02
N LYS A 104 6.58 -6.05 -20.96
CA LYS A 104 7.08 -5.50 -22.24
C LYS A 104 5.96 -4.90 -23.09
N ASP A 105 4.74 -5.43 -22.97
CA ASP A 105 3.58 -4.94 -23.73
C ASP A 105 3.10 -3.57 -23.26
N LEU A 106 3.60 -3.07 -22.13
CA LEU A 106 3.33 -1.72 -21.65
C LEU A 106 3.99 -0.64 -22.53
N VAL A 107 5.06 -0.99 -23.25
CA VAL A 107 5.72 -0.07 -24.18
C VAL A 107 4.73 0.32 -25.28
N GLY A 108 4.57 1.62 -25.49
CA GLY A 108 3.59 2.18 -26.44
C GLY A 108 2.16 2.27 -25.89
N LYS A 109 1.94 1.93 -24.63
CA LYS A 109 0.65 2.01 -23.95
C LYS A 109 0.62 3.14 -22.92
N LYS A 110 -0.58 3.53 -22.54
CA LYS A 110 -0.83 4.50 -21.47
C LYS A 110 -0.93 3.78 -20.14
N TYR A 111 -0.09 4.17 -19.20
CA TYR A 111 -0.09 3.66 -17.84
C TYR A 111 -0.56 4.73 -16.86
N GLY A 112 -1.60 4.43 -16.08
CA GLY A 112 -2.09 5.31 -15.02
C GLY A 112 -1.18 5.27 -13.79
N THR A 113 -0.53 6.38 -13.48
CA THR A 113 0.46 6.50 -12.40
C THR A 113 0.01 7.45 -11.32
N TRP A 114 0.37 7.13 -10.06
CA TRP A 114 0.24 8.01 -8.91
C TRP A 114 1.40 9.01 -8.78
N ASN A 115 2.36 8.96 -9.70
CA ASN A 115 3.62 9.73 -9.62
C ASN A 115 4.46 9.43 -8.36
N ASP A 116 4.30 8.27 -7.78
CA ASP A 116 5.15 7.82 -6.70
C ASP A 116 6.50 7.34 -7.26
N PRO A 117 7.64 7.86 -6.77
CA PRO A 117 8.95 7.44 -7.25
C PRO A 117 9.22 5.94 -7.09
N VAL A 118 8.66 5.30 -6.07
CA VAL A 118 8.80 3.86 -5.84
C VAL A 118 8.00 3.06 -6.85
N GLU A 119 6.75 3.44 -7.08
CA GLU A 119 5.90 2.85 -8.12
C GLU A 119 6.59 2.92 -9.50
N LEU A 120 7.04 4.11 -9.88
CA LEU A 120 7.71 4.32 -11.16
C LEU A 120 9.04 3.56 -11.27
N GLY A 121 9.80 3.47 -10.18
CA GLY A 121 11.03 2.68 -10.11
C GLY A 121 10.77 1.19 -10.27
N MET A 122 9.73 0.66 -9.65
CA MET A 122 9.32 -0.73 -9.81
C MET A 122 8.82 -1.01 -11.23
N LEU A 123 8.02 -0.13 -11.79
CA LEU A 123 7.53 -0.25 -13.16
C LEU A 123 8.70 -0.27 -14.17
N LYS A 124 9.67 0.63 -13.98
CA LYS A 124 10.89 0.68 -14.79
C LYS A 124 11.65 -0.65 -14.72
N THR A 125 11.91 -1.16 -13.53
CA THR A 125 12.59 -2.45 -13.33
C THR A 125 11.82 -3.58 -14.01
N LEU A 126 10.50 -3.59 -13.87
CA LEU A 126 9.62 -4.60 -14.44
C LEU A 126 9.70 -4.61 -15.97
N VAL A 127 9.56 -3.46 -16.62
CA VAL A 127 9.60 -3.31 -18.09
C VAL A 127 10.98 -3.65 -18.64
N GLU A 128 12.04 -3.11 -18.02
CA GLU A 128 13.42 -3.32 -18.47
C GLU A 128 13.90 -4.77 -18.25
N SER A 129 13.41 -5.46 -17.21
CA SER A 129 13.73 -6.88 -16.99
C SER A 129 13.27 -7.78 -18.14
N GLN A 130 12.27 -7.36 -18.90
CA GLN A 130 11.75 -8.07 -20.06
C GLN A 130 12.23 -7.51 -21.39
N GLY A 131 13.24 -6.65 -21.37
CA GLY A 131 13.86 -6.07 -22.57
C GLY A 131 13.08 -4.91 -23.18
N GLY A 132 12.08 -4.36 -22.49
CA GLY A 132 11.38 -3.15 -22.91
C GLY A 132 12.12 -1.89 -22.49
N GLN A 133 11.82 -0.77 -23.13
CA GLN A 133 12.32 0.54 -22.73
C GLN A 133 11.25 1.29 -21.96
N PHE A 134 11.54 1.63 -20.70
CA PHE A 134 10.61 2.33 -19.83
C PHE A 134 10.13 3.68 -20.37
N ASP A 135 11.00 4.41 -21.08
CA ASP A 135 10.66 5.69 -21.70
C ASP A 135 9.57 5.56 -22.79
N GLY A 136 9.37 4.36 -23.33
CA GLY A 136 8.29 4.06 -24.27
C GLY A 136 6.92 3.85 -23.61
N VAL A 137 6.83 3.81 -22.28
CA VAL A 137 5.57 3.77 -21.54
C VAL A 137 5.07 5.20 -21.33
N GLU A 138 3.88 5.51 -21.86
CA GLU A 138 3.26 6.81 -21.62
C GLU A 138 2.63 6.85 -20.22
N LYS A 139 3.06 7.80 -19.38
CA LYS A 139 2.54 7.95 -18.01
C LYS A 139 1.41 8.96 -18.00
N VAL A 140 0.25 8.55 -17.52
CA VAL A 140 -0.95 9.38 -17.37
C VAL A 140 -1.26 9.50 -15.89
N PRO A 141 -1.45 10.73 -15.36
CA PRO A 141 -1.82 10.89 -13.95
C PRO A 141 -3.10 10.14 -13.60
N ASN A 142 -3.04 9.33 -12.56
CA ASN A 142 -4.19 8.66 -11.97
C ASN A 142 -4.42 9.22 -10.57
N ASN A 143 -5.36 10.14 -10.45
CA ASN A 143 -5.73 10.77 -9.19
C ASN A 143 -6.91 10.07 -8.50
N ASP A 144 -7.41 9.01 -9.11
CA ASP A 144 -8.54 8.23 -8.62
C ASP A 144 -8.06 7.05 -7.77
N SER A 145 -8.79 6.76 -6.70
CA SER A 145 -8.55 5.54 -5.90
C SER A 145 -9.00 4.28 -6.63
N ASN A 146 -9.85 4.43 -7.65
CA ASN A 146 -10.37 3.35 -8.48
C ASN A 146 -9.73 3.40 -9.87
N SER A 147 -8.78 2.51 -10.13
CA SER A 147 -8.12 2.41 -11.43
C SER A 147 -8.96 1.72 -12.51
N ILE A 148 -10.01 1.01 -12.12
CA ILE A 148 -10.84 0.23 -13.05
C ILE A 148 -11.71 1.15 -13.92
N THR A 149 -12.40 2.11 -13.33
CA THR A 149 -13.24 3.06 -14.07
C THR A 149 -12.47 3.87 -15.11
N PRO A 150 -11.28 4.45 -14.79
CA PRO A 150 -10.46 5.12 -15.80
C PRO A 150 -10.01 4.21 -16.95
N ILE A 151 -9.67 2.94 -16.68
CA ILE A 151 -9.34 1.96 -17.72
C ILE A 151 -10.55 1.68 -18.61
N GLU A 152 -11.70 1.46 -18.00
CA GLU A 152 -12.95 1.22 -18.73
C GLU A 152 -13.33 2.39 -19.63
N ASN A 153 -13.12 3.61 -19.17
CA ASN A 153 -13.38 4.85 -19.91
C ASN A 153 -12.27 5.22 -20.92
N GLY A 154 -11.20 4.43 -21.01
CA GLY A 154 -10.14 4.65 -21.97
C GLY A 154 -9.17 5.79 -21.65
N LEU A 155 -9.14 6.26 -20.40
CA LEU A 155 -8.19 7.30 -19.96
C LEU A 155 -6.76 6.79 -19.97
N PHE A 156 -6.54 5.54 -19.59
CA PHE A 156 -5.28 4.83 -19.74
C PHE A 156 -5.56 3.33 -19.94
N ASP A 157 -4.55 2.58 -20.38
CA ASP A 157 -4.68 1.17 -20.76
C ASP A 157 -4.45 0.23 -19.58
N ALA A 158 -3.57 0.60 -18.67
CA ALA A 158 -3.11 -0.25 -17.59
C ALA A 158 -2.83 0.55 -16.31
N ALA A 159 -2.89 -0.13 -15.17
CA ALA A 159 -2.54 0.44 -13.87
C ALA A 159 -2.07 -0.64 -12.90
N TRP A 160 -1.34 -0.22 -11.88
CA TRP A 160 -0.97 -1.08 -10.76
C TRP A 160 -2.16 -1.25 -9.82
N ILE A 161 -2.43 -2.50 -9.43
CA ILE A 161 -3.45 -2.83 -8.44
C ILE A 161 -2.97 -3.92 -7.49
N TYR A 162 -3.70 -4.06 -6.38
CA TYR A 162 -3.64 -5.25 -5.52
C TYR A 162 -4.77 -6.19 -5.92
N HIS A 163 -4.45 -7.39 -6.38
CA HIS A 163 -5.39 -8.30 -7.03
C HIS A 163 -6.61 -8.65 -6.19
N GLY A 164 -6.46 -8.78 -4.87
CA GLY A 164 -7.55 -9.21 -3.99
C GLY A 164 -8.75 -8.25 -3.92
N TRP A 165 -8.57 -6.98 -4.28
CA TRP A 165 -9.65 -5.99 -4.25
C TRP A 165 -10.06 -5.54 -5.65
N ASP A 166 -9.14 -4.95 -6.39
CA ASP A 166 -9.45 -4.35 -7.69
C ASP A 166 -9.78 -5.40 -8.75
N GLY A 167 -9.19 -6.61 -8.65
CA GLY A 167 -9.53 -7.74 -9.51
C GLY A 167 -10.98 -8.19 -9.34
N ILE A 168 -11.46 -8.23 -8.09
CA ILE A 168 -12.86 -8.54 -7.79
C ILE A 168 -13.77 -7.42 -8.30
N MET A 169 -13.41 -6.16 -8.12
CA MET A 169 -14.17 -5.03 -8.64
C MET A 169 -14.29 -5.06 -10.16
N ALA A 170 -13.22 -5.37 -10.88
CA ALA A 170 -13.24 -5.51 -12.34
C ALA A 170 -14.21 -6.59 -12.80
N GLN A 171 -14.21 -7.74 -12.12
CA GLN A 171 -15.14 -8.82 -12.40
C GLN A 171 -16.61 -8.40 -12.14
N THR A 172 -16.85 -7.69 -11.04
CA THR A 172 -18.19 -7.22 -10.67
C THR A 172 -18.73 -6.20 -11.67
N GLN A 173 -17.86 -5.38 -12.26
CA GLN A 173 -18.20 -4.42 -13.30
C GLN A 173 -18.32 -5.06 -14.70
N GLY A 174 -18.02 -6.36 -14.82
CA GLY A 174 -18.09 -7.08 -16.09
C GLY A 174 -17.03 -6.72 -17.11
N MET A 175 -15.91 -6.13 -16.68
CA MET A 175 -14.81 -5.80 -17.55
C MET A 175 -13.91 -7.01 -17.81
N ASP A 176 -13.71 -7.36 -19.08
CA ASP A 176 -12.72 -8.36 -19.48
C ASP A 176 -11.31 -7.81 -19.30
N THR A 177 -10.53 -8.44 -18.43
CA THR A 177 -9.20 -7.98 -18.04
C THR A 177 -8.11 -8.99 -18.32
N ASN A 178 -6.91 -8.47 -18.55
CA ASN A 178 -5.66 -9.16 -18.34
C ASN A 178 -5.05 -8.67 -17.03
N PHE A 179 -4.41 -9.59 -16.32
CA PHE A 179 -3.68 -9.29 -15.10
C PHE A 179 -2.42 -10.14 -15.03
N PHE A 180 -1.32 -9.55 -14.59
CA PHE A 180 -0.12 -10.31 -14.23
C PHE A 180 0.48 -9.81 -12.92
N TYR A 181 1.03 -10.73 -12.13
CA TYR A 181 1.74 -10.40 -10.90
C TYR A 181 3.15 -9.89 -11.21
N MET A 182 3.57 -8.85 -10.50
CA MET A 182 4.93 -8.33 -10.62
C MET A 182 5.99 -9.36 -10.21
N LYS A 183 5.71 -10.13 -9.16
CA LYS A 183 6.62 -11.18 -8.64
C LYS A 183 6.91 -12.29 -9.65
N ASP A 184 6.04 -12.52 -10.62
CA ASP A 184 6.23 -13.55 -11.64
C ASP A 184 7.32 -13.18 -12.65
N TYR A 185 7.67 -11.90 -12.74
CA TYR A 185 8.70 -11.38 -13.64
C TYR A 185 9.96 -10.90 -12.91
N VAL A 186 9.81 -10.38 -11.70
CA VAL A 186 10.91 -9.91 -10.85
C VAL A 186 10.73 -10.53 -9.47
N LYS A 187 11.54 -11.53 -9.14
CA LYS A 187 11.40 -12.30 -7.89
C LYS A 187 11.56 -11.45 -6.63
N GLU A 188 12.38 -10.44 -6.69
CA GLU A 188 12.61 -9.51 -5.59
C GLU A 188 11.34 -8.78 -5.18
N PHE A 189 10.37 -8.67 -6.08
CA PHE A 189 9.07 -8.04 -5.79
C PHE A 189 8.12 -8.91 -4.97
N ASP A 190 8.38 -10.20 -4.82
CA ASP A 190 7.62 -11.06 -3.91
C ASP A 190 7.73 -10.61 -2.45
N TYR A 191 8.84 -9.98 -2.09
CA TYR A 191 9.12 -9.47 -0.75
C TYR A 191 8.67 -8.02 -0.54
N TYR A 192 8.04 -7.40 -1.55
CA TYR A 192 7.52 -6.05 -1.47
C TYR A 192 6.18 -6.05 -0.77
N SER A 193 6.18 -5.98 0.55
CA SER A 193 4.98 -6.01 1.39
C SER A 193 4.77 -4.69 2.11
N PRO A 194 3.52 -4.26 2.34
CA PRO A 194 3.22 -3.22 3.31
C PRO A 194 3.69 -3.61 4.70
N VAL A 195 4.28 -2.68 5.42
CA VAL A 195 4.71 -2.84 6.80
C VAL A 195 4.06 -1.79 7.70
N ILE A 196 3.84 -2.15 8.96
CA ILE A 196 3.49 -1.17 9.98
C ILE A 196 4.78 -0.54 10.47
N ILE A 197 4.84 0.79 10.39
CA ILE A 197 5.95 1.58 10.92
C ILE A 197 5.50 2.34 12.16
N ALA A 198 6.43 2.58 13.05
CA ALA A 198 6.21 3.36 14.25
C ALA A 198 7.36 4.36 14.47
N ASN A 199 7.03 5.50 15.07
CA ASN A 199 7.99 6.50 15.48
C ASN A 199 8.84 5.97 16.65
N ASN A 200 10.17 6.10 16.56
CA ASN A 200 11.09 5.56 17.56
C ASN A 200 10.92 6.19 18.94
N ASP A 201 10.72 7.51 19.01
CA ASP A 201 10.47 8.19 20.28
C ASP A 201 9.18 7.72 20.96
N TYR A 202 8.13 7.54 20.18
CA TYR A 202 6.88 6.99 20.67
C TYR A 202 7.08 5.59 21.26
N LEU A 203 7.78 4.72 20.58
CA LEU A 203 8.09 3.35 21.06
C LEU A 203 8.87 3.35 22.35
N LYS A 204 9.81 4.28 22.52
CA LYS A 204 10.62 4.43 23.76
C LYS A 204 9.76 4.94 24.93
N LYS A 205 8.87 5.90 24.67
CA LYS A 205 8.07 6.54 25.71
C LYS A 205 6.82 5.75 26.08
N ASN A 206 6.29 4.95 25.15
CA ASN A 206 5.02 4.24 25.29
C ASN A 206 5.12 2.78 24.84
N PRO A 207 6.07 1.98 25.38
CA PRO A 207 6.28 0.60 24.91
C PRO A 207 5.08 -0.30 25.16
N ASP A 208 4.39 -0.14 26.30
CA ASP A 208 3.23 -0.98 26.64
C ASP A 208 2.01 -0.64 25.79
N GLU A 209 1.77 0.64 25.53
CA GLU A 209 0.70 1.09 24.64
C GLU A 209 0.93 0.58 23.22
N ALA A 210 2.15 0.71 22.68
CA ALA A 210 2.53 0.20 21.39
C ALA A 210 2.29 -1.31 21.26
N LYS A 211 2.68 -2.07 22.27
CA LYS A 211 2.46 -3.52 22.32
C LYS A 211 0.98 -3.88 22.29
N LYS A 212 0.15 -3.17 23.05
CA LYS A 212 -1.31 -3.37 23.06
C LYS A 212 -1.94 -3.10 21.70
N VAL A 213 -1.53 -2.02 21.02
CA VAL A 213 -2.00 -1.69 19.67
C VAL A 213 -1.63 -2.80 18.68
N LEU A 214 -0.38 -3.24 18.68
CA LEU A 214 0.10 -4.26 17.76
C LEU A 214 -0.52 -5.63 18.00
N GLN A 215 -0.75 -6.01 19.25
CA GLN A 215 -1.44 -7.26 19.58
C GLN A 215 -2.90 -7.25 19.12
N ALA A 216 -3.60 -6.13 19.28
CA ALA A 216 -4.97 -5.97 18.79
C ALA A 216 -5.04 -6.06 17.25
N ILE A 217 -4.10 -5.43 16.55
CA ILE A 217 -4.00 -5.50 15.10
C ILE A 217 -3.74 -6.95 14.65
N LYS A 218 -2.79 -7.63 15.26
CA LYS A 218 -2.50 -9.04 14.97
C LYS A 218 -3.74 -9.91 15.11
N LYS A 219 -4.50 -9.72 16.18
CA LYS A 219 -5.77 -10.43 16.39
C LYS A 219 -6.79 -10.15 15.29
N GLY A 220 -6.84 -8.89 14.79
CA GLY A 220 -7.69 -8.51 13.67
C GLY A 220 -7.32 -9.22 12.37
N TYR A 221 -6.03 -9.35 12.07
CA TYR A 221 -5.56 -10.07 10.87
C TYR A 221 -5.69 -11.60 10.97
N GLN A 222 -5.82 -12.15 12.16
CA GLN A 222 -5.99 -13.59 12.39
C GLN A 222 -7.46 -14.03 12.41
N TYR A 223 -8.40 -13.09 12.35
CA TYR A 223 -9.84 -13.36 12.34
C TYR A 223 -10.29 -13.93 10.99
#